data_3d6a4d7a344745ad622588587cdd1661
#
_entry.id   3d6a4d7a344745ad622588587cdd1661
#
_cell.length_a   1.000
_cell.length_b   1.000
_cell.length_c   1.000
_cell.angle_alpha   90.00
_cell.angle_beta   90.00
_cell.angle_gamma   90.00
#
_symmetry.space_group_name_H-M   'P 1'
#
loop_
_entity.id
_entity.type
_entity.pdbx_description
1 polymer ?
#
loop_
_entity_poly.entity_id
_entity_poly.type
_entity_poly.pdbx_seq_one_letter_code
_entity_poly.pdbx_strand_id
1 'polypeptide(L)'
;MSKIFLVFGHYNENSFNAAIRDTFKKTAEEKGHSVDITDLYKEKFNPVFAGEKPDDEVLDHRKRIENCETIVLIAPIWNFGMPAIVEGWIDKVLSPPWAYTFKKLVGNYGYPIGNLKDKKPIIFWRKKNLQPKLFLRARCCLYFSKMFIFQTYFHRKNSSRSRGIESC
;
A
#
# COMPACT_ATOMS: atom_id res chain seq x y z
N MET A 1 -20.08 -7.65 -9.48
CA MET A 1 -19.81 -7.73 -8.04
C MET A 1 -18.33 -7.99 -7.87
N SER A 2 -17.58 -7.11 -7.20
CA SER A 2 -16.12 -7.28 -7.01
C SER A 2 -15.83 -7.56 -5.54
N LYS A 3 -14.83 -8.40 -5.29
CA LYS A 3 -14.30 -8.66 -3.95
C LYS A 3 -13.16 -7.68 -3.67
N ILE A 4 -13.23 -6.99 -2.55
CA ILE A 4 -12.27 -5.98 -2.12
C ILE A 4 -11.63 -6.43 -0.81
N PHE A 5 -10.30 -6.45 -0.76
CA PHE A 5 -9.55 -6.65 0.47
C PHE A 5 -9.00 -5.30 0.94
N LEU A 6 -9.44 -4.85 2.12
CA LEU A 6 -9.08 -3.56 2.69
C LEU A 6 -8.17 -3.75 3.91
N VAL A 7 -6.98 -3.20 3.84
CA VAL A 7 -5.99 -3.18 4.93
C VAL A 7 -6.01 -1.82 5.60
N PHE A 8 -6.31 -1.81 6.90
CA PHE A 8 -6.39 -0.60 7.70
C PHE A 8 -5.23 -0.53 8.70
N GLY A 9 -4.48 0.57 8.66
CA GLY A 9 -3.28 0.76 9.47
C GLY A 9 -3.32 2.02 10.33
N HIS A 10 -4.33 2.17 11.21
CA HIS A 10 -4.40 3.27 12.18
C HIS A 10 -4.90 2.79 13.54
N TYR A 11 -4.19 3.19 14.61
CA TYR A 11 -4.51 2.74 15.98
C TYR A 11 -5.78 3.35 16.57
N ASN A 12 -6.23 4.49 16.06
CA ASN A 12 -7.36 5.23 16.62
C ASN A 12 -8.60 5.11 15.71
N GLU A 13 -9.65 4.48 16.25
CA GLU A 13 -10.94 4.28 15.58
C GLU A 13 -11.70 5.59 15.33
N ASN A 14 -11.44 6.64 16.10
CA ASN A 14 -12.04 7.97 15.92
C ASN A 14 -11.19 8.86 15.00
N SER A 15 -10.32 8.26 14.19
CA SER A 15 -9.46 9.01 13.27
C SER A 15 -10.17 9.30 11.96
N PHE A 16 -9.64 10.30 11.23
CA PHE A 16 -10.10 10.56 9.87
C PHE A 16 -9.87 9.36 8.92
N ASN A 17 -8.81 8.57 9.16
CA ASN A 17 -8.57 7.35 8.39
C ASN A 17 -9.65 6.30 8.65
N ALA A 18 -10.14 6.19 9.88
CA ALA A 18 -11.28 5.32 10.21
C ALA A 18 -12.55 5.81 9.50
N ALA A 19 -12.81 7.11 9.48
CA ALA A 19 -13.94 7.67 8.72
C ALA A 19 -13.84 7.37 7.21
N ILE A 20 -12.63 7.41 6.62
CA ILE A 20 -12.41 7.00 5.23
C ILE A 20 -12.72 5.51 5.06
N ARG A 21 -12.23 4.64 5.96
CA ARG A 21 -12.48 3.20 5.94
C ARG A 21 -14.00 2.92 5.93
N ASP A 22 -14.70 3.52 6.86
CA ASP A 22 -16.13 3.27 7.06
C ASP A 22 -16.97 3.80 5.89
N THR A 23 -16.65 5.00 5.40
CA THR A 23 -17.29 5.57 4.21
C THR A 23 -17.02 4.73 2.97
N PHE A 24 -15.78 4.29 2.78
CA PHE A 24 -15.40 3.43 1.66
C PHE A 24 -16.17 2.09 1.71
N LYS A 25 -16.18 1.43 2.89
CA LYS A 25 -16.92 0.19 3.10
C LYS A 25 -18.39 0.35 2.73
N LYS A 26 -19.06 1.31 3.37
CA LYS A 26 -20.48 1.59 3.13
C LYS A 26 -20.78 1.82 1.65
N THR A 27 -20.01 2.71 1.00
CA THR A 27 -20.23 3.05 -0.41
C THR A 27 -19.97 1.87 -1.35
N ALA A 28 -18.97 1.03 -1.04
CA ALA A 28 -18.66 -0.16 -1.84
C ALA A 28 -19.78 -1.21 -1.71
N GLU A 29 -20.28 -1.45 -0.49
CA GLU A 29 -21.36 -2.39 -0.22
C GLU A 29 -22.69 -1.93 -0.86
N GLU A 30 -23.01 -0.63 -0.80
CA GLU A 30 -24.18 -0.04 -1.48
C GLU A 30 -24.13 -0.23 -3.01
N LYS A 31 -22.93 -0.33 -3.59
CA LYS A 31 -22.72 -0.62 -5.01
C LYS A 31 -22.62 -2.12 -5.33
N GLY A 32 -22.90 -2.99 -4.37
CA GLY A 32 -22.91 -4.44 -4.55
C GLY A 32 -21.54 -5.09 -4.56
N HIS A 33 -20.50 -4.43 -4.02
CA HIS A 33 -19.18 -5.03 -3.79
C HIS A 33 -19.11 -5.66 -2.41
N SER A 34 -18.31 -6.72 -2.24
CA SER A 34 -17.98 -7.27 -0.91
C SER A 34 -16.67 -6.70 -0.41
N VAL A 35 -16.62 -6.25 0.86
CA VAL A 35 -15.42 -5.67 1.47
C VAL A 35 -15.00 -6.52 2.66
N ASP A 36 -13.83 -7.13 2.54
CA ASP A 36 -13.15 -7.86 3.59
C ASP A 36 -12.08 -6.94 4.21
N ILE A 37 -12.15 -6.70 5.53
CA ILE A 37 -11.30 -5.74 6.22
C ILE A 37 -10.36 -6.47 7.17
N THR A 38 -9.08 -6.12 7.08
CA THR A 38 -8.03 -6.42 8.06
C THR A 38 -7.65 -5.11 8.77
N ASP A 39 -7.76 -5.10 10.09
CA ASP A 39 -7.29 -4.02 10.95
C ASP A 39 -6.01 -4.47 11.67
N LEU A 40 -4.86 -4.00 11.18
CA LEU A 40 -3.56 -4.44 11.65
C LEU A 40 -3.31 -4.17 13.14
N TYR A 41 -3.90 -3.10 13.70
CA TYR A 41 -3.76 -2.80 15.12
C TYR A 41 -4.67 -3.66 16.01
N LYS A 42 -5.91 -3.92 15.57
CA LYS A 42 -6.84 -4.79 16.30
C LYS A 42 -6.38 -6.25 16.28
N GLU A 43 -5.92 -6.71 15.15
CA GLU A 43 -5.40 -8.07 14.95
C GLU A 43 -4.02 -8.25 15.59
N LYS A 44 -3.39 -7.15 16.06
CA LYS A 44 -2.04 -7.13 16.65
C LYS A 44 -0.99 -7.75 15.73
N PHE A 45 -1.11 -7.45 14.43
CA PHE A 45 -0.18 -7.95 13.42
C PHE A 45 1.28 -7.72 13.84
N ASN A 46 2.10 -8.76 13.77
CA ASN A 46 3.53 -8.63 14.07
C ASN A 46 4.29 -8.09 12.85
N PRO A 47 4.75 -6.81 12.85
CA PRO A 47 5.41 -6.20 11.71
C PRO A 47 6.88 -6.61 11.53
N VAL A 48 7.46 -7.33 12.49
CA VAL A 48 8.88 -7.72 12.45
C VAL A 48 9.08 -8.79 11.38
N PHE A 49 9.97 -8.52 10.44
CA PHE A 49 10.35 -9.43 9.37
C PHE A 49 11.86 -9.67 9.40
N ALA A 50 12.28 -10.91 9.62
CA ALA A 50 13.68 -11.33 9.70
C ALA A 50 14.05 -12.30 8.55
N GLY A 51 13.27 -12.32 7.47
CA GLY A 51 13.51 -13.21 6.32
C GLY A 51 13.03 -14.65 6.53
N GLU A 52 12.22 -14.87 7.57
CA GLU A 52 11.61 -16.17 7.86
C GLU A 52 10.56 -16.57 6.81
N LYS A 53 10.24 -17.88 6.85
CA LYS A 53 9.09 -18.37 6.03
C LYS A 53 7.79 -17.71 6.50
N PRO A 54 6.83 -17.51 5.58
CA PRO A 54 5.52 -16.98 5.92
C PRO A 54 4.85 -17.82 7.01
N ASP A 55 4.40 -17.16 8.07
CA ASP A 55 3.56 -17.74 9.11
C ASP A 55 2.09 -17.86 8.67
N ASP A 56 1.25 -18.47 9.50
CA ASP A 56 -0.17 -18.71 9.16
C ASP A 56 -0.94 -17.40 8.96
N GLU A 57 -0.60 -16.33 9.68
CA GLU A 57 -1.21 -15.00 9.53
C GLU A 57 -0.88 -14.41 8.16
N VAL A 58 0.37 -14.47 7.74
CA VAL A 58 0.80 -14.03 6.40
C VAL A 58 0.15 -14.87 5.31
N LEU A 59 0.04 -16.18 5.50
CA LEU A 59 -0.61 -17.07 4.53
C LEU A 59 -2.10 -16.78 4.41
N ASP A 60 -2.79 -16.44 5.49
CA ASP A 60 -4.20 -16.02 5.47
C ASP A 60 -4.37 -14.73 4.67
N HIS A 61 -3.56 -13.71 4.96
CA HIS A 61 -3.59 -12.46 4.20
C HIS A 61 -3.33 -12.66 2.71
N ARG A 62 -2.40 -13.55 2.35
CA ARG A 62 -2.15 -13.90 0.94
C ARG A 62 -3.35 -14.55 0.28
N LYS A 63 -4.01 -15.51 0.94
CA LYS A 63 -5.26 -16.12 0.44
C LYS A 63 -6.37 -15.08 0.23
N ARG A 64 -6.52 -14.14 1.15
CA ARG A 64 -7.49 -13.04 1.02
C ARG A 64 -7.17 -12.14 -0.17
N ILE A 65 -5.88 -11.85 -0.41
CA ILE A 65 -5.41 -11.12 -1.59
C ILE A 65 -5.67 -11.91 -2.88
N GLU A 66 -5.40 -13.21 -2.90
CA GLU A 66 -5.67 -14.07 -4.06
C GLU A 66 -7.15 -14.06 -4.43
N ASN A 67 -8.02 -14.07 -3.45
CA ASN A 67 -9.48 -14.12 -3.60
C ASN A 67 -10.13 -12.76 -3.91
N CYS A 68 -9.41 -11.65 -3.88
CA CYS A 68 -9.93 -10.32 -4.17
C CYS A 68 -9.53 -9.83 -5.56
N GLU A 69 -10.24 -8.84 -6.09
CA GLU A 69 -9.89 -8.12 -7.32
C GLU A 69 -9.19 -6.79 -7.01
N THR A 70 -9.53 -6.21 -5.86
CA THR A 70 -9.04 -4.88 -5.47
C THR A 70 -8.43 -4.94 -4.07
N ILE A 71 -7.23 -4.41 -3.92
CA ILE A 71 -6.57 -4.25 -2.63
C ILE A 71 -6.63 -2.77 -2.26
N VAL A 72 -7.18 -2.47 -1.09
CA VAL A 72 -7.27 -1.10 -0.57
C VAL A 72 -6.38 -0.98 0.65
N LEU A 73 -5.51 0.01 0.69
CA LEU A 73 -4.68 0.33 1.83
C LEU A 73 -5.05 1.71 2.37
N ILE A 74 -5.42 1.78 3.65
CA ILE A 74 -5.75 3.04 4.33
C ILE A 74 -4.82 3.21 5.52
N ALA A 75 -3.94 4.21 5.44
CA ALA A 75 -2.96 4.50 6.48
C ALA A 75 -2.62 6.00 6.56
N PRO A 76 -2.18 6.51 7.72
CA PRO A 76 -1.64 7.85 7.82
C PRO A 76 -0.21 7.91 7.26
N ILE A 77 0.28 9.12 7.02
CA ILE A 77 1.72 9.36 6.83
C ILE A 77 2.28 9.92 8.14
N TRP A 78 3.23 9.19 8.71
CA TRP A 78 4.01 9.60 9.86
C TRP A 78 5.49 9.70 9.49
N ASN A 79 6.13 10.79 9.85
CA ASN A 79 7.57 11.00 9.62
C ASN A 79 8.05 10.60 8.20
N PHE A 80 7.29 11.02 7.17
CA PHE A 80 7.56 10.77 5.75
C PHE A 80 7.33 9.33 5.26
N GLY A 81 6.86 8.39 6.10
CA GLY A 81 6.54 7.01 5.77
C GLY A 81 5.16 6.58 6.28
N MET A 82 4.81 5.34 6.08
CA MET A 82 3.64 4.72 6.69
C MET A 82 3.96 4.30 8.14
N PRO A 83 2.96 4.00 8.98
CA PRO A 83 3.20 3.38 10.27
C PRO A 83 4.00 2.09 10.14
N ALA A 84 4.91 1.82 11.09
CA ALA A 84 5.78 0.63 11.06
C ALA A 84 5.01 -0.69 10.90
N ILE A 85 3.82 -0.79 11.47
CA ILE A 85 2.97 -1.98 11.31
C ILE A 85 2.52 -2.18 9.86
N VAL A 86 2.30 -1.09 9.11
CA VAL A 86 1.91 -1.15 7.68
C VAL A 86 3.10 -1.49 6.81
N GLU A 87 4.26 -0.86 7.06
CA GLU A 87 5.50 -1.18 6.35
C GLU A 87 5.89 -2.65 6.58
N GLY A 88 5.83 -3.13 7.83
CA GLY A 88 6.10 -4.53 8.13
C GLY A 88 5.07 -5.50 7.52
N TRP A 89 3.80 -5.11 7.42
CA TRP A 89 2.79 -5.88 6.70
C TRP A 89 3.16 -6.00 5.21
N ILE A 90 3.58 -4.91 4.59
CA ILE A 90 4.05 -4.88 3.20
C ILE A 90 5.24 -5.81 3.03
N ASP A 91 6.26 -5.70 3.90
CA ASP A 91 7.47 -6.50 3.81
C ASP A 91 7.23 -8.00 4.00
N LYS A 92 6.34 -8.38 4.93
CA LYS A 92 6.03 -9.80 5.20
C LYS A 92 5.08 -10.39 4.18
N VAL A 93 3.94 -9.73 3.93
CA VAL A 93 2.88 -10.29 3.09
C VAL A 93 3.24 -10.20 1.61
N LEU A 94 3.76 -9.05 1.18
CA LEU A 94 4.09 -8.82 -0.24
C LEU A 94 5.54 -9.14 -0.58
N SER A 95 6.15 -10.10 0.14
CA SER A 95 7.52 -10.53 -0.08
C SER A 95 7.68 -11.48 -1.28
N PRO A 96 8.91 -11.58 -1.85
CA PRO A 96 9.21 -12.57 -2.87
C PRO A 96 9.23 -14.00 -2.28
N PRO A 97 9.05 -15.05 -3.11
CA PRO A 97 8.75 -15.00 -4.52
C PRO A 97 7.26 -14.85 -4.84
N TRP A 98 6.39 -14.73 -3.79
CA TRP A 98 4.94 -14.75 -3.97
C TRP A 98 4.42 -13.48 -4.66
N ALA A 99 4.72 -12.28 -4.14
CA ALA A 99 4.20 -11.03 -4.71
C ALA A 99 4.97 -10.59 -5.96
N TYR A 100 6.26 -10.90 -6.03
CA TYR A 100 7.12 -10.58 -7.16
C TYR A 100 8.33 -11.52 -7.24
N THR A 101 8.95 -11.60 -8.42
CA THR A 101 10.19 -12.34 -8.67
C THR A 101 11.22 -11.43 -9.32
N PHE A 102 12.50 -11.79 -9.24
CA PHE A 102 13.57 -11.07 -9.92
C PHE A 102 13.97 -11.76 -11.21
N LYS A 103 13.95 -11.03 -12.32
CA LYS A 103 14.52 -11.50 -13.59
C LYS A 103 15.92 -10.93 -13.75
N LYS A 104 16.91 -11.81 -13.95
CA LYS A 104 18.29 -11.40 -14.23
C LYS A 104 18.36 -10.61 -15.53
N LEU A 105 19.09 -9.50 -15.51
CA LEU A 105 19.35 -8.67 -16.69
C LEU A 105 20.79 -8.91 -17.20
N VAL A 106 21.79 -8.52 -16.40
CA VAL A 106 23.22 -8.69 -16.72
C VAL A 106 23.98 -8.89 -15.40
N GLY A 107 24.83 -9.91 -15.32
CA GLY A 107 25.59 -10.21 -14.11
C GLY A 107 24.69 -10.47 -12.89
N ASN A 108 24.92 -9.74 -11.81
CA ASN A 108 24.15 -9.80 -10.58
C ASN A 108 22.97 -8.82 -10.54
N TYR A 109 22.73 -8.04 -11.59
CA TYR A 109 21.63 -7.09 -11.65
C TYR A 109 20.36 -7.76 -12.15
N GLY A 110 19.24 -7.53 -11.44
CA GLY A 110 17.92 -8.00 -11.82
C GLY A 110 16.88 -6.90 -11.61
N TYR A 111 15.73 -7.05 -12.28
CA TYR A 111 14.58 -6.20 -12.04
C TYR A 111 13.39 -7.02 -11.53
N PRO A 112 12.55 -6.45 -10.64
CA PRO A 112 11.40 -7.16 -10.12
C PRO A 112 10.29 -7.27 -11.16
N ILE A 113 9.70 -8.45 -11.24
CA ILE A 113 8.49 -8.72 -12.02
C ILE A 113 7.39 -9.06 -11.02
N GLY A 114 6.34 -8.22 -10.98
CA GLY A 114 5.20 -8.47 -10.10
C GLY A 114 4.36 -9.66 -10.57
N ASN A 115 3.89 -10.46 -9.60
CA ASN A 115 3.03 -11.62 -9.84
C ASN A 115 1.54 -11.28 -9.64
N LEU A 116 1.21 -10.16 -8.97
CA LEU A 116 -0.15 -9.72 -8.68
C LEU A 116 -0.71 -8.76 -9.76
N LYS A 117 -0.53 -9.11 -11.03
CA LYS A 117 -0.85 -8.23 -12.19
C LYS A 117 -2.34 -8.00 -12.38
N ASP A 118 -3.16 -8.92 -11.95
CA ASP A 118 -4.61 -8.92 -12.00
C ASP A 118 -5.26 -8.06 -10.91
N LYS A 119 -4.51 -7.70 -9.86
CA LYS A 119 -5.01 -6.92 -8.72
C LYS A 119 -4.99 -5.42 -9.01
N LYS A 120 -6.02 -4.73 -8.50
CA LYS A 120 -6.17 -3.26 -8.61
C LYS A 120 -5.86 -2.63 -7.25
N PRO A 121 -4.71 -1.97 -7.06
CA PRO A 121 -4.41 -1.30 -5.80
C PRO A 121 -5.06 0.07 -5.72
N ILE A 122 -5.59 0.40 -4.56
CA ILE A 122 -6.07 1.73 -4.18
C ILE A 122 -5.39 2.08 -2.86
N ILE A 123 -4.74 3.23 -2.78
CA ILE A 123 -4.06 3.66 -1.56
C ILE A 123 -4.61 5.01 -1.14
N PHE A 124 -5.12 5.06 0.10
CA PHE A 124 -5.47 6.29 0.80
C PHE A 124 -4.42 6.56 1.85
N TRP A 125 -3.62 7.59 1.62
CA TRP A 125 -2.69 8.08 2.63
C TRP A 125 -2.88 9.56 2.87
N ARG A 126 -2.76 9.99 4.13
CA ARG A 126 -2.93 11.39 4.51
C ARG A 126 -1.80 11.87 5.42
N LYS A 127 -1.23 13.01 5.07
CA LYS A 127 -0.39 13.79 5.98
C LYS A 127 -1.28 14.76 6.77
N LYS A 128 -1.07 14.86 8.10
CA LYS A 128 -1.72 15.86 8.95
C LYS A 128 -1.46 17.25 8.34
N ASN A 129 -2.50 18.06 8.13
CA ASN A 129 -2.45 19.41 7.54
C ASN A 129 -2.30 19.53 6.01
N LEU A 130 -2.50 18.48 5.22
CA LEU A 130 -2.68 18.60 3.77
C LEU A 130 -4.08 18.18 3.33
N GLN A 131 -4.59 18.85 2.26
CA GLN A 131 -5.82 18.41 1.58
C GLN A 131 -5.69 16.95 1.15
N PRO A 132 -6.75 16.13 1.27
CA PRO A 132 -6.70 14.73 0.88
C PRO A 132 -6.42 14.63 -0.61
N LYS A 133 -5.29 14.06 -0.99
CA LYS A 133 -5.02 13.69 -2.38
C LYS A 133 -5.44 12.25 -2.57
N LEU A 134 -6.47 12.06 -3.39
CA LEU A 134 -6.90 10.75 -3.86
C LEU A 134 -5.91 10.29 -4.94
N PHE A 135 -5.16 9.25 -4.66
CA PHE A 135 -4.34 8.58 -5.68
C PHE A 135 -5.12 7.41 -6.26
N LEU A 136 -5.76 7.65 -7.39
CA LEU A 136 -6.46 6.64 -8.16
C LEU A 136 -5.53 6.04 -9.23
N ARG A 137 -5.41 4.70 -9.18
CA ARG A 137 -4.97 3.85 -10.30
C ARG A 137 -3.48 3.79 -10.60
N ALA A 138 -2.82 2.82 -10.02
CA ALA A 138 -1.57 2.29 -10.58
C ALA A 138 -1.71 0.78 -10.86
N ARG A 139 -1.27 0.33 -12.03
CA ARG A 139 -1.19 -1.09 -12.37
C ARG A 139 -0.18 -1.77 -11.46
N CYS A 140 -0.59 -2.84 -10.79
CA CYS A 140 0.10 -3.52 -9.68
C CYS A 140 1.54 -4.02 -9.96
N CYS A 141 1.97 -4.04 -11.22
CA CYS A 141 3.30 -4.56 -11.61
C CYS A 141 4.46 -3.59 -11.48
N LEU A 142 4.20 -2.30 -11.42
CA LEU A 142 5.24 -1.27 -11.44
C LEU A 142 5.32 -0.49 -10.13
N TYR A 143 4.41 -0.75 -9.19
CA TYR A 143 4.22 0.15 -8.06
C TYR A 143 5.17 -0.11 -6.90
N PHE A 144 5.58 -1.35 -6.66
CA PHE A 144 6.53 -1.63 -5.57
C PHE A 144 7.93 -1.08 -5.86
N SER A 145 8.43 -1.22 -7.09
CA SER A 145 9.68 -0.58 -7.48
C SER A 145 9.53 0.93 -7.70
N LYS A 146 8.33 1.41 -8.11
CA LYS A 146 8.06 2.84 -8.32
C LYS A 146 7.63 3.58 -7.05
N MET A 147 7.15 2.93 -6.00
CA MET A 147 6.88 3.60 -4.73
C MET A 147 8.19 4.14 -4.13
N PHE A 148 9.27 3.38 -4.23
CA PHE A 148 10.62 3.83 -3.85
C PHE A 148 11.18 4.89 -4.80
N ILE A 149 10.96 4.75 -6.11
CA ILE A 149 11.41 5.70 -7.13
C ILE A 149 10.53 6.96 -7.15
N PHE A 150 9.22 6.86 -6.85
CA PHE A 150 8.32 8.02 -6.85
C PHE A 150 8.56 8.94 -5.64
N GLN A 151 8.97 8.41 -4.51
CA GLN A 151 9.38 9.21 -3.35
C GLN A 151 10.62 10.04 -3.67
N THR A 152 11.58 9.48 -4.43
CA THR A 152 12.79 10.19 -4.90
C THR A 152 12.51 11.14 -6.07
N TYR A 153 11.57 10.81 -6.97
CA TYR A 153 11.25 11.63 -8.14
C TYR A 153 10.40 12.86 -7.81
N PHE A 154 9.49 12.73 -6.84
CA PHE A 154 8.68 13.87 -6.37
C PHE A 154 9.51 14.89 -5.59
N HIS A 155 10.53 14.44 -4.85
CA HIS A 155 11.48 15.32 -4.19
C HIS A 155 12.35 16.09 -5.23
N ARG A 156 12.71 15.46 -6.34
CA ARG A 156 13.53 16.08 -7.38
C ARG A 156 12.78 17.14 -8.22
N LYS A 157 11.49 16.92 -8.48
CA LYS A 157 10.67 17.90 -9.23
C LYS A 157 10.28 19.14 -8.42
N ASN A 158 10.13 19.02 -7.11
CA ASN A 158 9.88 20.19 -6.25
C ASN A 158 11.17 20.98 -5.94
N SER A 159 12.32 20.35 -5.97
CA SER A 159 13.62 21.02 -5.85
C SER A 159 14.02 21.84 -7.10
N SER A 160 13.53 21.48 -8.27
CA SER A 160 13.81 22.22 -9.51
C SER A 160 12.83 23.38 -9.76
N ARG A 161 11.67 23.42 -9.06
CA ARG A 161 10.72 24.55 -9.16
C ARG A 161 11.01 25.71 -8.20
N SER A 162 11.85 25.50 -7.19
CA SER A 162 12.24 26.56 -6.24
C SER A 162 13.49 27.38 -6.67
N ARG A 163 14.06 27.13 -7.84
CA ARG A 163 15.22 27.87 -8.37
C ARG A 163 14.91 28.79 -9.53
N GLY A 164 13.66 29.22 -9.68
CA GLY A 164 13.23 30.05 -10.80
C GLY A 164 12.52 31.36 -10.43
N ILE A 165 12.67 31.87 -9.19
CA ILE A 165 12.13 33.19 -8.83
C ILE A 165 13.18 33.88 -7.96
N GLU A 166 14.25 34.37 -8.62
CA GLU A 166 15.07 35.48 -8.19
C GLU A 166 15.79 36.01 -9.42
N SER A 167 15.21 37.01 -10.05
CA SER A 167 15.85 38.10 -10.77
C SER A 167 14.82 38.79 -11.67
N CYS A 168 14.11 39.73 -11.13
CA CYS A 168 13.80 41.05 -11.68
C CYS A 168 13.21 41.91 -10.58
#